data_ad01f3f9aa62090f0b3c3d6642141f8c
#
_entry.id   ad01f3f9aa62090f0b3c3d6642141f8c
#
_cell.length_a   1.000
_cell.length_b   1.000
_cell.length_c   1.000
_cell.angle_alpha   90.00
_cell.angle_beta   90.00
_cell.angle_gamma   90.00
#
_symmetry.space_group_name_H-M   'P 1'
#
loop_
_entity.id
_entity.type
_entity.pdbx_description
1 polymer ?
#
loop_
_entity_poly.entity_id
_entity_poly.type
_entity_poly.pdbx_seq_one_letter_code
_entity_poly.pdbx_strand_id
1 'polypeptide(L)'
;PATRDSHDYREFWARLNRGEFQAAQYKRIAKGGREIWIQASYNPILDKAGKPVGVVKFATDITAQKIHSMEDAGKIAAIGRAQAVIEFNMDGTIVNANENFLNAMGYSLPEIQGKHHSIFVPTADRDSATYRNFWARLNRGEFEAGEFKRIAKGGKEIWILASYNPILDDRGK
;
A
#
# COMPACT_ATOMS: atom_id res chain seq x y z
N PRO A 1 2.54 -18.65 16.01
CA PRO A 1 2.90 -19.93 15.42
C PRO A 1 1.67 -20.83 15.48
N ALA A 2 1.25 -21.36 14.30
CA ALA A 2 0.25 -22.40 14.30
C ALA A 2 0.78 -23.51 15.21
N THR A 3 0.05 -23.85 16.26
CA THR A 3 0.37 -24.98 17.12
C THR A 3 0.29 -26.25 16.28
N ARG A 4 1.10 -27.26 16.59
CA ARG A 4 1.10 -28.57 15.89
C ARG A 4 -0.30 -29.16 15.74
N ASP A 5 -1.24 -28.76 16.61
CA ASP A 5 -2.62 -29.24 16.66
C ASP A 5 -3.64 -28.33 16.00
N SER A 6 -3.18 -27.21 15.35
CA SER A 6 -4.13 -26.31 14.65
C SER A 6 -4.71 -26.98 13.40
N HIS A 7 -5.94 -26.61 13.05
CA HIS A 7 -6.60 -27.05 11.82
C HIS A 7 -5.73 -26.77 10.60
N ASP A 8 -5.17 -25.54 10.50
CA ASP A 8 -4.32 -25.09 9.38
C ASP A 8 -3.07 -25.94 9.21
N TYR A 9 -2.45 -26.37 10.33
CA TYR A 9 -1.25 -27.23 10.27
C TYR A 9 -1.60 -28.64 9.79
N ARG A 10 -2.73 -29.20 10.22
CA ARG A 10 -3.21 -30.50 9.74
C ARG A 10 -3.59 -30.45 8.26
N GLU A 11 -4.30 -29.42 7.83
CA GLU A 11 -4.68 -29.24 6.43
C GLU A 11 -3.46 -29.02 5.53
N PHE A 12 -2.46 -28.27 5.99
CA PHE A 12 -1.20 -28.11 5.28
C PHE A 12 -0.54 -29.47 4.95
N TRP A 13 -0.44 -30.36 5.94
CA TRP A 13 0.11 -31.70 5.72
C TRP A 13 -0.80 -32.60 4.90
N ALA A 14 -2.10 -32.47 5.06
CA ALA A 14 -3.07 -33.22 4.25
C ALA A 14 -2.92 -32.88 2.76
N ARG A 15 -2.73 -31.62 2.41
CA ARG A 15 -2.47 -31.18 1.03
C ARG A 15 -1.16 -31.78 0.47
N LEU A 16 -0.09 -31.68 1.22
CA LEU A 16 1.18 -32.30 0.80
C LEU A 16 1.05 -33.81 0.58
N ASN A 17 0.32 -34.50 1.45
CA ASN A 17 0.03 -35.95 1.31
C ASN A 17 -0.89 -36.31 0.13
N ARG A 18 -1.60 -35.33 -0.44
CA ARG A 18 -2.34 -35.45 -1.71
C ARG A 18 -1.48 -35.12 -2.94
N GLY A 19 -0.21 -34.78 -2.74
CA GLY A 19 0.68 -34.37 -3.83
C GLY A 19 0.55 -32.89 -4.21
N GLU A 20 -0.16 -32.09 -3.43
CA GLU A 20 -0.31 -30.66 -3.67
C GLU A 20 0.88 -29.88 -3.08
N PHE A 21 1.56 -29.07 -3.88
CA PHE A 21 2.60 -28.18 -3.36
C PHE A 21 2.00 -27.04 -2.53
N GLN A 22 2.80 -26.52 -1.60
CA GLN A 22 2.40 -25.37 -0.78
C GLN A 22 3.48 -24.30 -0.85
N ALA A 23 3.14 -23.06 -1.21
CA ALA A 23 4.07 -21.94 -1.23
C ALA A 23 3.45 -20.72 -0.54
N ALA A 24 4.15 -20.17 0.44
CA ALA A 24 3.71 -19.00 1.17
C ALA A 24 4.87 -18.34 1.96
N GLN A 25 4.55 -17.23 2.59
CA GLN A 25 5.40 -16.63 3.60
C GLN A 25 5.01 -17.17 4.98
N TYR A 26 6.00 -17.58 5.73
CA TYR A 26 5.79 -18.17 7.03
C TYR A 26 6.66 -17.49 8.09
N LYS A 27 6.06 -17.18 9.23
CA LYS A 27 6.79 -16.81 10.44
C LYS A 27 7.31 -18.08 11.11
N ARG A 28 8.57 -18.14 11.46
CA ARG A 28 9.24 -19.29 12.09
C ARG A 28 10.09 -18.84 13.24
N ILE A 29 10.37 -19.76 14.15
CA ILE A 29 11.28 -19.56 15.27
C ILE A 29 12.60 -20.25 14.94
N ALA A 30 13.67 -19.47 14.91
CA ALA A 30 15.04 -19.95 14.77
C ALA A 30 15.64 -20.34 16.12
N LYS A 31 16.87 -20.88 16.11
CA LYS A 31 17.63 -21.19 17.32
C LYS A 31 17.73 -19.94 18.23
N GLY A 32 17.52 -20.14 19.52
CA GLY A 32 17.53 -19.04 20.50
C GLY A 32 16.24 -18.25 20.59
N GLY A 33 15.13 -18.72 19.99
CA GLY A 33 13.82 -18.06 20.07
C GLY A 33 13.63 -16.89 19.10
N ARG A 34 14.60 -16.61 18.23
CA ARG A 34 14.51 -15.50 17.26
C ARG A 34 13.43 -15.76 16.22
N GLU A 35 12.52 -14.83 16.06
CA GLU A 35 11.52 -14.85 15.00
C GLU A 35 12.15 -14.50 13.65
N ILE A 36 11.84 -15.28 12.64
CA ILE A 36 12.25 -15.06 11.24
C ILE A 36 11.05 -15.21 10.31
N TRP A 37 11.09 -14.49 9.21
CA TRP A 37 10.16 -14.66 8.11
C TRP A 37 10.85 -15.38 6.97
N ILE A 38 10.22 -16.42 6.46
CA ILE A 38 10.71 -17.14 5.29
C ILE A 38 9.67 -17.15 4.18
N GLN A 39 10.11 -16.92 2.95
CA GLN A 39 9.38 -17.34 1.76
C GLN A 39 9.72 -18.78 1.51
N ALA A 40 8.76 -19.69 1.57
CA ALA A 40 9.05 -21.10 1.40
C ALA A 40 8.04 -21.80 0.49
N SER A 41 8.56 -22.77 -0.27
CA SER A 41 7.77 -23.76 -0.99
C SER A 41 8.06 -25.16 -0.43
N TYR A 42 7.01 -25.95 -0.30
CA TYR A 42 7.05 -27.35 0.09
C TYR A 42 6.52 -28.15 -1.11
N ASN A 43 7.33 -29.00 -1.65
CA ASN A 43 7.06 -29.72 -2.89
C ASN A 43 7.08 -31.22 -2.60
N PRO A 44 5.95 -31.94 -2.73
CA PRO A 44 5.92 -33.39 -2.58
C PRO A 44 6.81 -34.07 -3.62
N ILE A 45 7.58 -35.05 -3.20
CA ILE A 45 8.32 -35.97 -4.05
C ILE A 45 7.41 -37.17 -4.28
N LEU A 46 7.10 -37.42 -5.56
CA LEU A 46 6.21 -38.50 -5.94
C LEU A 46 7.00 -39.71 -6.45
N ASP A 47 6.53 -40.93 -6.15
CA ASP A 47 7.04 -42.15 -6.76
C ASP A 47 6.50 -42.33 -8.22
N LYS A 48 6.87 -43.42 -8.84
CA LYS A 48 6.44 -43.77 -10.22
C LYS A 48 4.92 -43.97 -10.34
N ALA A 49 4.23 -44.23 -9.25
CA ALA A 49 2.78 -44.40 -9.19
C ALA A 49 2.05 -43.09 -8.84
N GLY A 50 2.78 -41.96 -8.70
CA GLY A 50 2.22 -40.65 -8.34
C GLY A 50 1.93 -40.50 -6.83
N LYS A 51 2.40 -41.41 -5.97
CA LYS A 51 2.21 -41.35 -4.53
C LYS A 51 3.32 -40.52 -3.87
N PRO A 52 2.98 -39.58 -2.98
CA PRO A 52 3.96 -38.82 -2.22
C PRO A 52 4.81 -39.74 -1.30
N VAL A 53 6.12 -39.66 -1.45
CA VAL A 53 7.09 -40.41 -0.66
C VAL A 53 8.00 -39.50 0.18
N GLY A 54 7.95 -38.21 -0.04
CA GLY A 54 8.72 -37.24 0.71
C GLY A 54 8.32 -35.82 0.36
N VAL A 55 8.91 -34.84 1.04
CA VAL A 55 8.71 -33.41 0.76
C VAL A 55 10.07 -32.71 0.73
N VAL A 56 10.35 -31.98 -0.34
CA VAL A 56 11.49 -31.07 -0.40
C VAL A 56 10.99 -29.65 -0.14
N LYS A 57 11.72 -28.94 0.74
CA LYS A 57 11.45 -27.55 1.08
C LYS A 57 12.56 -26.66 0.53
N PHE A 58 12.15 -25.60 -0.18
CA PHE A 58 13.02 -24.47 -0.49
C PHE A 58 12.55 -23.29 0.37
N ALA A 59 13.50 -22.54 0.94
CA ALA A 59 13.18 -21.40 1.78
C ALA A 59 14.23 -20.31 1.65
N THR A 60 13.77 -19.07 1.53
CA THR A 60 14.59 -17.86 1.55
C THR A 60 14.22 -17.05 2.79
N ASP A 61 15.23 -16.57 3.52
CA ASP A 61 15.01 -15.64 4.63
C ASP A 61 14.64 -14.26 4.06
N ILE A 62 13.45 -13.79 4.41
CA ILE A 62 12.91 -12.47 4.02
C ILE A 62 12.70 -11.55 5.23
N THR A 63 13.35 -11.87 6.37
CA THR A 63 13.15 -11.15 7.63
C THR A 63 13.51 -9.68 7.49
N ALA A 64 14.67 -9.37 6.90
CA ALA A 64 15.10 -7.99 6.70
C ALA A 64 14.12 -7.20 5.81
N GLN A 65 13.67 -7.79 4.71
CA GLN A 65 12.70 -7.19 3.82
C GLN A 65 11.37 -6.90 4.54
N LYS A 66 10.90 -7.84 5.37
CA LYS A 66 9.68 -7.65 6.17
C LYS A 66 9.83 -6.53 7.20
N ILE A 67 10.96 -6.46 7.90
CA ILE A 67 11.23 -5.40 8.89
C ILE A 67 11.20 -4.04 8.19
N HIS A 68 11.92 -3.85 7.10
CA HIS A 68 11.92 -2.59 6.36
C HIS A 68 10.52 -2.19 5.89
N SER A 69 9.77 -3.12 5.31
CA SER A 69 8.40 -2.84 4.87
C SER A 69 7.47 -2.41 6.03
N MET A 70 7.64 -3.04 7.21
CA MET A 70 6.85 -2.67 8.41
C MET A 70 7.28 -1.32 8.97
N GLU A 71 8.58 -1.00 8.98
CA GLU A 71 9.09 0.30 9.40
C GLU A 71 8.57 1.43 8.50
N ASP A 72 8.61 1.23 7.18
CA ASP A 72 8.13 2.23 6.22
C ASP A 72 6.61 2.42 6.33
N ALA A 73 5.85 1.35 6.45
CA ALA A 73 4.42 1.43 6.73
C ALA A 73 4.14 2.17 8.05
N GLY A 74 4.95 1.93 9.08
CA GLY A 74 4.86 2.63 10.37
C GLY A 74 5.14 4.12 10.27
N LYS A 75 6.15 4.53 9.50
CA LYS A 75 6.48 5.94 9.24
C LYS A 75 5.33 6.65 8.49
N ILE A 76 4.82 6.03 7.43
CA ILE A 76 3.68 6.55 6.64
C ILE A 76 2.45 6.72 7.54
N ALA A 77 2.13 5.72 8.35
CA ALA A 77 1.01 5.79 9.29
C ALA A 77 1.19 6.89 10.35
N ALA A 78 2.42 7.13 10.81
CA ALA A 78 2.72 8.20 11.76
C ALA A 78 2.50 9.59 11.14
N ILE A 79 2.95 9.81 9.91
CA ILE A 79 2.71 11.04 9.15
C ILE A 79 1.21 11.25 8.95
N GLY A 80 0.50 10.21 8.53
CA GLY A 80 -0.95 10.27 8.28
C GLY A 80 -1.80 10.58 9.51
N ARG A 81 -1.30 10.32 10.73
CA ARG A 81 -1.98 10.73 11.97
C ARG A 81 -1.87 12.22 12.26
N ALA A 82 -0.78 12.86 11.84
CA ALA A 82 -0.51 14.26 12.13
C ALA A 82 -0.96 15.21 11.02
N GLN A 83 -1.01 14.75 9.77
CA GLN A 83 -1.26 15.57 8.59
C GLN A 83 -2.49 15.11 7.80
N ALA A 84 -3.12 16.07 7.11
CA ALA A 84 -4.11 15.79 6.09
C ALA A 84 -3.39 15.27 4.84
N VAL A 85 -3.74 14.06 4.39
CA VAL A 85 -3.12 13.40 3.24
C VAL A 85 -4.21 13.02 2.24
N ILE A 86 -3.93 13.28 0.98
CA ILE A 86 -4.77 12.87 -0.15
C ILE A 86 -3.88 12.38 -1.29
N GLU A 87 -4.30 11.34 -1.99
CA GLU A 87 -3.57 10.70 -3.08
C GLU A 87 -4.33 10.87 -4.39
N PHE A 88 -3.58 11.11 -5.45
CA PHE A 88 -4.11 11.30 -6.80
C PHE A 88 -3.36 10.44 -7.80
N ASN A 89 -4.04 10.03 -8.86
CA ASN A 89 -3.38 9.65 -10.10
C ASN A 89 -2.79 10.89 -10.79
N MET A 90 -1.87 10.70 -11.73
CA MET A 90 -1.21 11.80 -12.42
C MET A 90 -2.14 12.60 -13.36
N ASP A 91 -3.34 12.10 -13.63
CA ASP A 91 -4.43 12.83 -14.31
C ASP A 91 -5.27 13.69 -13.35
N GLY A 92 -4.93 13.70 -12.05
CA GLY A 92 -5.67 14.43 -11.02
C GLY A 92 -6.88 13.70 -10.43
N THR A 93 -7.10 12.43 -10.79
CA THR A 93 -8.17 11.62 -10.20
C THR A 93 -7.83 11.21 -8.78
N ILE A 94 -8.73 11.44 -7.83
CA ILE A 94 -8.57 11.12 -6.41
C ILE A 94 -8.61 9.60 -6.21
N VAL A 95 -7.54 9.06 -5.63
CA VAL A 95 -7.41 7.63 -5.30
C VAL A 95 -7.85 7.38 -3.87
N ASN A 96 -7.32 8.17 -2.91
CA ASN A 96 -7.53 7.96 -1.49
C ASN A 96 -7.36 9.27 -0.70
N ALA A 97 -7.90 9.33 0.52
CA ALA A 97 -7.67 10.42 1.46
C ALA A 97 -7.81 9.92 2.90
N ASN A 98 -7.00 10.45 3.81
CA ASN A 98 -7.11 10.12 5.22
C ASN A 98 -8.19 10.95 5.94
N GLU A 99 -8.55 10.52 7.15
CA GLU A 99 -9.59 11.17 7.95
C GLU A 99 -9.30 12.66 8.20
N ASN A 100 -8.03 13.04 8.39
CA ASN A 100 -7.67 14.43 8.61
C ASN A 100 -8.03 15.32 7.40
N PHE A 101 -7.75 14.83 6.18
CA PHE A 101 -8.14 15.53 4.96
C PHE A 101 -9.67 15.57 4.80
N LEU A 102 -10.33 14.44 4.98
CA LEU A 102 -11.78 14.33 4.84
C LEU A 102 -12.51 15.27 5.82
N ASN A 103 -12.07 15.32 7.07
CA ASN A 103 -12.61 16.22 8.09
C ASN A 103 -12.37 17.70 7.75
N ALA A 104 -11.15 18.05 7.30
CA ALA A 104 -10.82 19.43 6.92
C ALA A 104 -11.66 19.93 5.74
N MET A 105 -11.92 19.05 4.76
CA MET A 105 -12.69 19.37 3.57
C MET A 105 -14.21 19.13 3.72
N GLY A 106 -14.63 18.43 4.78
CA GLY A 106 -16.04 18.13 5.05
C GLY A 106 -16.66 17.05 4.15
N TYR A 107 -15.86 16.21 3.52
CA TYR A 107 -16.30 15.12 2.64
C TYR A 107 -16.10 13.77 3.29
N SER A 108 -16.86 12.77 2.85
CA SER A 108 -16.53 11.36 3.03
C SER A 108 -15.72 10.84 1.83
N LEU A 109 -14.93 9.78 2.01
CA LEU A 109 -14.12 9.21 0.93
C LEU A 109 -14.97 8.78 -0.30
N PRO A 110 -16.11 8.09 -0.15
CA PRO A 110 -16.95 7.73 -1.31
C PRO A 110 -17.48 8.92 -2.10
N GLU A 111 -17.59 10.11 -1.47
CA GLU A 111 -18.05 11.32 -2.17
C GLU A 111 -17.01 11.92 -3.09
N ILE A 112 -15.72 11.67 -2.85
CA ILE A 112 -14.62 12.29 -3.61
C ILE A 112 -13.79 11.28 -4.40
N GLN A 113 -13.72 10.04 -4.00
CA GLN A 113 -12.95 9.00 -4.69
C GLN A 113 -13.40 8.86 -6.15
N GLY A 114 -12.45 8.80 -7.06
CA GLY A 114 -12.68 8.76 -8.50
C GLY A 114 -13.06 10.10 -9.13
N LYS A 115 -13.25 11.17 -8.33
CA LYS A 115 -13.44 12.52 -8.87
C LYS A 115 -12.09 13.20 -9.10
N HIS A 116 -12.08 14.22 -9.95
CA HIS A 116 -10.87 14.97 -10.24
C HIS A 116 -10.61 16.04 -9.17
N HIS A 117 -9.34 16.31 -8.86
CA HIS A 117 -8.87 17.33 -7.90
C HIS A 117 -9.55 18.70 -8.06
N SER A 118 -9.95 19.05 -9.28
CA SER A 118 -10.63 20.33 -9.57
C SER A 118 -11.88 20.58 -8.74
N ILE A 119 -12.48 19.56 -8.12
CA ILE A 119 -13.63 19.76 -7.21
C ILE A 119 -13.29 20.65 -6.02
N PHE A 120 -12.02 20.69 -5.61
CA PHE A 120 -11.50 21.52 -4.52
C PHE A 120 -10.97 22.88 -4.99
N VAL A 121 -10.98 23.15 -6.29
CA VAL A 121 -10.43 24.40 -6.87
C VAL A 121 -11.57 25.38 -7.15
N PRO A 122 -11.40 26.68 -6.85
CA PRO A 122 -12.39 27.70 -7.26
C PRO A 122 -12.73 27.59 -8.74
N THR A 123 -13.99 27.73 -9.10
CA THR A 123 -14.44 27.50 -10.47
C THR A 123 -13.72 28.37 -11.49
N ALA A 124 -13.40 29.62 -11.13
CA ALA A 124 -12.66 30.54 -11.99
C ALA A 124 -11.21 30.08 -12.30
N ASP A 125 -10.63 29.23 -11.44
CA ASP A 125 -9.23 28.82 -11.56
C ASP A 125 -9.07 27.46 -12.26
N ARG A 126 -10.14 26.67 -12.41
CA ARG A 126 -10.09 25.30 -12.93
C ARG A 126 -9.52 25.20 -14.34
N ASP A 127 -9.83 26.17 -15.18
CA ASP A 127 -9.37 26.22 -16.57
C ASP A 127 -8.20 27.21 -16.78
N SER A 128 -7.61 27.70 -15.69
CA SER A 128 -6.50 28.65 -15.76
C SER A 128 -5.23 28.00 -16.30
N ALA A 129 -4.36 28.80 -16.92
CA ALA A 129 -3.02 28.36 -17.33
C ALA A 129 -2.20 27.92 -16.11
N THR A 130 -2.36 28.57 -14.96
CA THR A 130 -1.69 28.25 -13.70
C THR A 130 -2.06 26.83 -13.25
N TYR A 131 -3.35 26.46 -13.29
CA TYR A 131 -3.80 25.13 -12.87
C TYR A 131 -3.36 24.03 -13.85
N ARG A 132 -3.33 24.31 -15.16
CA ARG A 132 -2.77 23.36 -16.14
C ARG A 132 -1.28 23.19 -15.95
N ASN A 133 -0.53 24.26 -15.71
CA ASN A 133 0.90 24.21 -15.45
C ASN A 133 1.24 23.48 -14.15
N PHE A 134 0.43 23.61 -13.10
CA PHE A 134 0.54 22.85 -11.87
C PHE A 134 0.59 21.33 -12.13
N TRP A 135 -0.38 20.78 -12.85
CA TRP A 135 -0.37 19.35 -13.20
C TRP A 135 0.76 18.98 -14.17
N ALA A 136 1.09 19.87 -15.11
CA ALA A 136 2.18 19.63 -16.04
C ALA A 136 3.55 19.53 -15.31
N ARG A 137 3.76 20.30 -14.25
CA ARG A 137 4.98 20.23 -13.41
C ARG A 137 5.01 18.91 -12.60
N LEU A 138 3.93 18.55 -11.95
CA LEU A 138 3.83 17.27 -11.24
C LEU A 138 4.11 16.09 -12.17
N ASN A 139 3.59 16.12 -13.41
CA ASN A 139 3.83 15.09 -14.43
C ASN A 139 5.27 15.01 -14.92
N ARG A 140 6.08 16.06 -14.69
CA ARG A 140 7.55 16.04 -14.92
C ARG A 140 8.35 15.58 -13.71
N GLY A 141 7.67 15.20 -12.62
CA GLY A 141 8.32 14.80 -11.36
C GLY A 141 8.73 15.98 -10.48
N GLU A 142 8.27 17.22 -10.80
CA GLU A 142 8.52 18.39 -9.97
C GLU A 142 7.52 18.45 -8.83
N PHE A 143 7.95 18.79 -7.60
CA PHE A 143 7.01 19.03 -6.50
C PHE A 143 6.46 20.45 -6.55
N GLU A 144 5.29 20.64 -5.94
CA GLU A 144 4.66 21.94 -5.76
C GLU A 144 4.35 22.15 -4.27
N ALA A 145 4.72 23.29 -3.71
CA ALA A 145 4.46 23.63 -2.32
C ALA A 145 4.07 25.11 -2.18
N GLY A 146 3.11 25.37 -1.31
CA GLY A 146 2.64 26.73 -1.05
C GLY A 146 1.32 26.79 -0.35
N GLU A 147 0.77 28.00 -0.27
CA GLU A 147 -0.57 28.25 0.21
C GLU A 147 -1.58 28.17 -0.95
N PHE A 148 -2.62 27.40 -0.75
CA PHE A 148 -3.65 27.18 -1.76
C PHE A 148 -5.03 27.48 -1.22
N LYS A 149 -5.80 28.27 -1.96
CA LYS A 149 -7.22 28.43 -1.72
C LYS A 149 -7.95 27.18 -2.23
N ARG A 150 -8.79 26.60 -1.40
CA ARG A 150 -9.57 25.40 -1.75
C ARG A 150 -11.03 25.60 -1.37
N ILE A 151 -11.88 24.86 -2.06
CA ILE A 151 -13.32 24.83 -1.83
C ILE A 151 -13.67 23.51 -1.13
N ALA A 152 -14.07 23.60 0.12
CA ALA A 152 -14.58 22.49 0.90
C ALA A 152 -16.07 22.21 0.56
N LYS A 153 -16.61 21.15 1.12
CA LYS A 153 -18.03 20.77 0.94
C LYS A 153 -18.95 21.93 1.30
N GLY A 154 -20.00 22.12 0.51
CA GLY A 154 -20.93 23.23 0.67
C GLY A 154 -20.42 24.59 0.16
N GLY A 155 -19.30 24.62 -0.57
CA GLY A 155 -18.76 25.84 -1.16
C GLY A 155 -17.93 26.71 -0.19
N LYS A 156 -17.59 26.21 0.99
CA LYS A 156 -16.79 26.92 1.99
C LYS A 156 -15.35 27.10 1.48
N GLU A 157 -14.87 28.33 1.43
CA GLU A 157 -13.48 28.64 1.10
C GLU A 157 -12.58 28.36 2.30
N ILE A 158 -11.48 27.66 2.07
CA ILE A 158 -10.41 27.42 3.05
C ILE A 158 -9.05 27.67 2.42
N TRP A 159 -8.09 28.07 3.24
CA TRP A 159 -6.68 28.14 2.87
C TRP A 159 -5.93 26.99 3.48
N ILE A 160 -5.14 26.31 2.68
CA ILE A 160 -4.27 25.23 3.11
C ILE A 160 -2.82 25.53 2.74
N LEU A 161 -1.91 25.25 3.68
CA LEU A 161 -0.49 25.09 3.34
C LEU A 161 -0.28 23.64 2.95
N ALA A 162 0.11 23.39 1.72
CA ALA A 162 0.23 22.04 1.20
C ALA A 162 1.48 21.86 0.34
N SER A 163 1.94 20.62 0.25
CA SER A 163 2.90 20.16 -0.74
C SER A 163 2.33 18.99 -1.54
N TYR A 164 2.54 19.03 -2.84
CA TYR A 164 2.19 17.99 -3.78
C TYR A 164 3.49 17.36 -4.28
N ASN A 165 3.67 16.08 -4.00
CA ASN A 165 4.91 15.38 -4.30
C ASN A 165 4.59 14.18 -5.19
N PRO A 166 5.12 14.13 -6.42
CA PRO A 166 4.97 12.96 -7.28
C PRO A 166 5.61 11.72 -6.63
N ILE A 167 4.89 10.60 -6.68
CA ILE A 167 5.43 9.29 -6.30
C ILE A 167 6.04 8.70 -7.57
N LEU A 168 7.36 8.57 -7.58
CA LEU A 168 8.10 8.07 -8.73
C LEU A 168 8.31 6.57 -8.61
N ASP A 169 8.28 5.86 -9.74
CA ASP A 169 8.64 4.45 -9.82
C ASP A 169 10.17 4.25 -9.68
N ASP A 170 10.62 3.00 -9.76
CA ASP A 170 12.05 2.61 -9.69
C ASP A 170 12.91 3.17 -10.85
N ARG A 171 12.28 3.72 -11.88
CA ARG A 171 12.92 4.38 -13.03
C ARG A 171 12.91 5.90 -12.92
N GLY A 172 12.37 6.44 -11.82
CA GLY A 172 12.24 7.87 -11.61
C GLY A 172 11.12 8.53 -12.43
N LYS A 173 10.10 7.77 -12.79
CA LYS A 173 8.92 8.26 -13.51
C LYS A 173 7.67 8.13 -12.67
#